data_29cdcd79570299456ba332865b79d702
#
_entry.id   29cdcd79570299456ba332865b79d702
#
_cell.length_a   1.000
_cell.length_b   1.000
_cell.length_c   1.000
_cell.angle_alpha   90.00
_cell.angle_beta   90.00
_cell.angle_gamma   90.00
#
_symmetry.space_group_name_H-M   'P 1'
#
loop_
_entity.id
_entity.type
_entity.pdbx_description
1 polymer ?
#
loop_
_entity_poly.entity_id
_entity_poly.type
_entity_poly.pdbx_seq_one_letter_code
_entity_poly.pdbx_strand_id
1 'polypeptide(L)'
;MNKMKIAKKSIDINIQGYLNHFDDLSEDYVKKMAKKDGIKLYNDHWEVIYYFREYYKQNLVSPTMHHMIIELMSKNIKFHDKKKYEKHIYSLFPSDPIREICKLAGLPMPQADS
;
A
#
# COMPACT_ATOMS: atom_id res chain seq x y z
N MET A 1 -15.08 -20.35 -3.77
CA MET A 1 -15.39 -19.24 -3.63
C MET A 1 -15.20 -18.29 -4.72
N ASN A 2 -15.85 -17.40 -4.82
CA ASN A 2 -15.96 -16.60 -5.90
C ASN A 2 -15.30 -15.32 -5.83
N LYS A 3 -14.36 -15.17 -4.97
CA LYS A 3 -13.67 -13.95 -4.89
C LYS A 3 -13.00 -13.57 -6.16
N MET A 4 -12.46 -14.55 -6.85
CA MET A 4 -11.82 -14.24 -8.09
C MET A 4 -12.76 -13.67 -9.09
N LYS A 5 -13.95 -14.20 -9.14
CA LYS A 5 -14.91 -13.67 -10.06
C LYS A 5 -15.29 -12.29 -9.73
N ILE A 6 -15.41 -12.00 -8.47
CA ILE A 6 -15.74 -10.66 -8.07
C ILE A 6 -14.68 -9.71 -8.53
N ALA A 7 -13.43 -10.07 -8.33
CA ALA A 7 -12.35 -9.21 -8.73
C ALA A 7 -12.36 -8.95 -10.22
N LYS A 8 -12.72 -9.94 -11.00
CA LYS A 8 -12.77 -9.74 -12.41
C LYS A 8 -13.88 -8.89 -12.86
N LYS A 9 -15.00 -8.92 -12.18
CA LYS A 9 -16.13 -8.24 -12.67
C LYS A 9 -16.29 -6.87 -12.21
N SER A 10 -16.23 -6.63 -10.97
CA SER A 10 -16.58 -5.29 -10.55
C SER A 10 -15.91 -5.01 -9.27
N ILE A 11 -14.65 -4.80 -9.34
CA ILE A 11 -13.95 -4.30 -8.20
C ILE A 11 -14.43 -2.89 -7.95
N ASP A 12 -14.91 -2.65 -6.75
CA ASP A 12 -15.37 -1.32 -6.39
C ASP A 12 -14.20 -0.40 -6.17
N ILE A 13 -14.07 0.60 -7.01
CA ILE A 13 -12.99 1.57 -6.89
C ILE A 13 -13.59 2.95 -6.83
N ASN A 14 -13.21 3.74 -5.85
CA ASN A 14 -13.71 5.10 -5.78
C ASN A 14 -13.00 5.96 -6.80
N ILE A 15 -13.38 7.25 -6.89
CA ILE A 15 -12.89 8.10 -7.95
C ILE A 15 -11.39 8.33 -7.90
N GLN A 16 -10.74 7.98 -6.81
CA GLN A 16 -9.31 8.13 -6.68
C GLN A 16 -8.55 6.84 -6.88
N GLY A 17 -9.24 5.77 -7.20
CA GLY A 17 -8.61 4.50 -7.46
C GLY A 17 -8.46 3.58 -6.27
N TYR A 18 -9.07 3.93 -5.13
CA TYR A 18 -9.00 3.06 -3.96
C TYR A 18 -10.09 1.99 -4.03
N LEU A 19 -9.76 0.80 -3.58
CA LEU A 19 -10.74 -0.26 -3.52
C LEU A 19 -11.65 -0.05 -2.34
N ASN A 20 -12.94 -0.30 -2.54
CA ASN A 20 -13.89 -0.21 -1.45
C ASN A 20 -13.97 -1.49 -0.66
N HIS A 21 -13.55 -2.60 -1.27
CA HIS A 21 -13.59 -3.89 -0.60
C HIS A 21 -12.18 -4.40 -0.38
N PHE A 22 -11.81 -4.47 0.88
CA PHE A 22 -10.47 -4.90 1.25
C PHE A 22 -10.11 -6.26 0.67
N ASP A 23 -11.09 -7.15 0.61
CA ASP A 23 -10.84 -8.51 0.13
C ASP A 23 -10.71 -8.62 -1.38
N ASP A 24 -10.98 -7.55 -2.10
CA ASP A 24 -10.91 -7.58 -3.56
C ASP A 24 -9.49 -7.42 -4.08
N LEU A 25 -8.52 -7.19 -3.22
CA LEU A 25 -7.16 -6.99 -3.68
C LEU A 25 -6.59 -8.25 -4.29
N SER A 26 -5.95 -8.09 -5.44
CA SER A 26 -5.23 -9.17 -6.09
C SER A 26 -3.91 -8.61 -6.59
N GLU A 27 -2.97 -9.51 -6.87
CA GLU A 27 -1.69 -9.06 -7.44
C GLU A 27 -1.88 -8.39 -8.76
N ASP A 28 -2.81 -8.89 -9.56
CA ASP A 28 -3.08 -8.27 -10.87
C ASP A 28 -3.56 -6.83 -10.71
N TYR A 29 -4.41 -6.60 -9.73
CA TYR A 29 -4.88 -5.25 -9.47
C TYR A 29 -3.71 -4.33 -9.10
N VAL A 30 -2.85 -4.80 -8.22
CA VAL A 30 -1.71 -4.01 -7.79
C VAL A 30 -0.81 -3.68 -8.96
N LYS A 31 -0.53 -4.68 -9.80
CA LYS A 31 0.32 -4.48 -10.97
C LYS A 31 -0.28 -3.48 -11.95
N LYS A 32 -1.58 -3.57 -12.17
CA LYS A 32 -2.26 -2.65 -13.05
C LYS A 32 -2.21 -1.23 -12.54
N MET A 33 -2.51 -1.05 -11.27
CA MET A 33 -2.52 0.28 -10.70
C MET A 33 -1.11 0.88 -10.64
N ALA A 34 -0.12 0.08 -10.31
CA ALA A 34 1.25 0.55 -10.29
C ALA A 34 1.69 1.01 -11.67
N LYS A 35 1.35 0.24 -12.69
CA LYS A 35 1.71 0.58 -14.05
C LYS A 35 1.03 1.89 -14.47
N LYS A 36 -0.22 2.03 -14.12
CA LYS A 36 -0.96 3.23 -14.45
C LYS A 36 -0.34 4.46 -13.78
N ASP A 37 0.19 4.29 -12.59
CA ASP A 37 0.78 5.39 -11.84
C ASP A 37 2.28 5.53 -12.11
N GLY A 38 2.82 4.75 -13.02
CA GLY A 38 4.23 4.86 -13.37
C GLY A 38 5.18 4.27 -12.35
N ILE A 39 4.72 3.34 -11.54
CA ILE A 39 5.53 2.72 -10.51
C ILE A 39 5.95 1.33 -10.93
N LYS A 40 7.26 1.07 -10.86
CA LYS A 40 7.79 -0.24 -11.15
C LYS A 40 7.90 -0.98 -9.83
N LEU A 41 7.24 -2.13 -9.73
CA LEU A 41 7.18 -2.85 -8.49
C LEU A 41 8.40 -3.73 -8.25
N TYR A 42 9.00 -3.58 -7.09
CA TYR A 42 10.10 -4.43 -6.64
C TYR A 42 9.69 -5.09 -5.34
N ASN A 43 10.52 -5.97 -4.82
CA ASN A 43 10.20 -6.67 -3.56
C ASN A 43 9.90 -5.70 -2.43
N ASP A 44 10.63 -4.60 -2.36
CA ASP A 44 10.40 -3.63 -1.30
C ASP A 44 9.03 -2.99 -1.39
N HIS A 45 8.51 -2.79 -2.60
CA HIS A 45 7.15 -2.28 -2.77
C HIS A 45 6.14 -3.26 -2.19
N TRP A 46 6.30 -4.54 -2.52
CA TRP A 46 5.37 -5.55 -2.05
C TRP A 46 5.38 -5.67 -0.53
N GLU A 47 6.56 -5.57 0.06
CA GLU A 47 6.69 -5.64 1.50
C GLU A 47 5.86 -4.56 2.17
N VAL A 48 5.95 -3.34 1.66
CA VAL A 48 5.21 -2.22 2.22
C VAL A 48 3.71 -2.39 2.00
N ILE A 49 3.33 -2.83 0.82
CA ILE A 49 1.92 -3.04 0.50
C ILE A 49 1.29 -4.06 1.44
N TYR A 50 1.97 -5.19 1.64
CA TYR A 50 1.45 -6.21 2.52
C TYR A 50 1.43 -5.76 3.97
N TYR A 51 2.41 -4.98 4.37
CA TYR A 51 2.42 -4.43 5.72
C TYR A 51 1.18 -3.56 5.94
N PHE A 52 0.84 -2.71 4.99
CA PHE A 52 -0.34 -1.86 5.12
C PHE A 52 -1.61 -2.68 5.23
N ARG A 53 -1.71 -3.75 4.44
CA ARG A 53 -2.90 -4.60 4.50
C ARG A 53 -3.04 -5.26 5.86
N GLU A 54 -1.96 -5.80 6.40
CA GLU A 54 -2.01 -6.44 7.70
C GLU A 54 -2.31 -5.45 8.81
N TYR A 55 -1.72 -4.27 8.72
CA TYR A 55 -1.98 -3.24 9.70
C TYR A 55 -3.46 -2.84 9.68
N TYR A 56 -4.02 -2.67 8.51
CA TYR A 56 -5.41 -2.28 8.40
C TYR A 56 -6.34 -3.36 8.93
N LYS A 57 -6.02 -4.62 8.71
CA LYS A 57 -6.82 -5.71 9.23
C LYS A 57 -6.94 -5.65 10.74
N GLN A 58 -5.86 -5.25 11.39
CA GLN A 58 -5.84 -5.24 12.86
C GLN A 58 -6.35 -3.94 13.44
N ASN A 59 -6.18 -2.84 12.76
CA ASN A 59 -6.45 -1.53 13.33
C ASN A 59 -7.56 -0.74 12.66
N LEU A 60 -8.00 -1.17 11.49
CA LEU A 60 -9.05 -0.53 10.71
C LEU A 60 -8.72 0.90 10.30
N VAL A 61 -7.44 1.24 10.32
CA VAL A 61 -6.93 2.49 9.78
C VAL A 61 -5.58 2.18 9.16
N SER A 62 -5.11 3.05 8.28
CA SER A 62 -3.79 2.86 7.71
C SER A 62 -2.73 3.40 8.68
N PRO A 63 -1.49 2.89 8.62
CA PRO A 63 -0.45 3.42 9.50
C PRO A 63 0.00 4.79 9.04
N THR A 64 0.60 5.54 9.95
CA THR A 64 1.24 6.80 9.58
C THR A 64 2.63 6.48 9.03
N MET A 65 3.23 7.47 8.38
CA MET A 65 4.59 7.32 7.89
C MET A 65 5.55 6.97 9.02
N HIS A 66 5.42 7.68 10.13
CA HIS A 66 6.29 7.46 11.28
C HIS A 66 6.18 6.03 11.81
N HIS A 67 4.95 5.56 11.98
CA HIS A 67 4.71 4.23 12.52
C HIS A 67 5.25 3.15 11.57
N MET A 68 5.00 3.34 10.27
CA MET A 68 5.47 2.41 9.26
C MET A 68 7.00 2.31 9.28
N ILE A 69 7.66 3.46 9.33
CA ILE A 69 9.11 3.47 9.30
C ILE A 69 9.68 2.73 10.50
N ILE A 70 9.13 3.00 11.68
CA ILE A 70 9.64 2.34 12.88
C ILE A 70 9.46 0.83 12.81
N GLU A 71 8.28 0.39 12.41
CA GLU A 71 8.03 -1.05 12.36
C GLU A 71 8.80 -1.76 11.26
N LEU A 72 8.85 -1.18 10.08
CA LEU A 72 9.56 -1.84 8.99
C LEU A 72 11.06 -1.82 9.18
N MET A 73 11.59 -0.75 9.77
CA MET A 73 13.01 -0.73 10.07
C MET A 73 13.42 -1.80 11.04
N SER A 74 12.56 -2.11 12.00
CA SER A 74 12.90 -3.12 12.98
C SER A 74 13.04 -4.50 12.35
N LYS A 75 12.44 -4.69 11.18
CA LYS A 75 12.50 -5.97 10.48
C LYS A 75 13.50 -5.99 9.34
N ASN A 76 14.01 -4.83 8.96
CA ASN A 76 14.86 -4.72 7.79
C ASN A 76 16.25 -4.31 8.20
N ILE A 77 17.17 -5.24 8.19
CA ILE A 77 18.52 -4.97 8.70
C ILE A 77 19.35 -4.07 7.80
N LYS A 78 18.86 -3.76 6.62
CA LYS A 78 19.61 -2.89 5.72
C LYS A 78 19.61 -1.44 6.16
N PHE A 79 18.63 -1.02 6.92
CA PHE A 79 18.50 0.37 7.29
C PHE A 79 18.57 0.54 8.79
N HIS A 80 19.49 1.39 9.24
CA HIS A 80 19.64 1.69 10.66
C HIS A 80 19.34 3.16 10.95
N ASP A 81 18.99 3.93 9.90
CA ASP A 81 18.79 5.36 10.01
C ASP A 81 17.40 5.68 9.50
N LYS A 82 16.57 6.26 10.35
CA LYS A 82 15.20 6.59 9.97
C LYS A 82 15.12 7.47 8.74
N LYS A 83 15.97 8.48 8.66
CA LYS A 83 15.94 9.39 7.53
C LYS A 83 16.28 8.70 6.23
N LYS A 84 17.23 7.79 6.29
CA LYS A 84 17.60 7.04 5.09
C LYS A 84 16.47 6.14 4.66
N TYR A 85 15.81 5.50 5.60
CA TYR A 85 14.70 4.62 5.26
C TYR A 85 13.53 5.43 4.72
N GLU A 86 13.28 6.59 5.30
CA GLU A 86 12.23 7.46 4.80
C GLU A 86 12.50 7.86 3.36
N LYS A 87 13.74 8.22 3.04
CA LYS A 87 14.10 8.53 1.67
C LYS A 87 13.88 7.35 0.74
N HIS A 88 14.17 6.16 1.23
CA HIS A 88 13.95 4.96 0.46
C HIS A 88 12.46 4.79 0.14
N ILE A 89 11.60 5.01 1.13
CA ILE A 89 10.16 4.93 0.92
C ILE A 89 9.71 5.95 -0.11
N TYR A 90 10.21 7.18 -0.03
CA TYR A 90 9.85 8.18 -1.03
C TYR A 90 10.37 7.83 -2.42
N SER A 91 11.48 7.09 -2.50
CA SER A 91 11.96 6.66 -3.81
C SER A 91 11.08 5.56 -4.39
N LEU A 92 10.46 4.76 -3.54
CA LEU A 92 9.56 3.70 -4.01
C LEU A 92 8.20 4.27 -4.40
N PHE A 93 7.72 5.28 -3.69
CA PHE A 93 6.41 5.89 -3.91
C PHE A 93 6.58 7.40 -3.94
N PRO A 94 6.99 7.95 -5.08
CA PRO A 94 7.50 9.33 -5.12
C PRO A 94 6.55 10.46 -4.78
N SER A 95 5.29 10.34 -5.08
CA SER A 95 4.40 11.48 -4.88
C SER A 95 3.92 11.62 -3.46
N ASP A 96 3.05 10.76 -3.06
CA ASP A 96 2.43 10.82 -1.75
C ASP A 96 2.41 9.39 -1.25
N PRO A 97 3.47 8.95 -0.56
CA PRO A 97 3.62 7.54 -0.25
C PRO A 97 2.43 6.91 0.46
N ILE A 98 1.90 7.54 1.49
CA ILE A 98 0.81 6.92 2.23
C ILE A 98 -0.41 6.72 1.34
N ARG A 99 -0.78 7.73 0.57
CA ARG A 99 -1.95 7.61 -0.30
C ARG A 99 -1.71 6.59 -1.41
N GLU A 100 -0.53 6.60 -1.99
CA GLU A 100 -0.22 5.65 -3.05
C GLU A 100 -0.20 4.22 -2.53
N ILE A 101 0.38 4.01 -1.36
CA ILE A 101 0.41 2.67 -0.78
C ILE A 101 -1.00 2.19 -0.47
N CYS A 102 -1.84 3.05 0.08
CA CYS A 102 -3.23 2.67 0.35
C CYS A 102 -3.94 2.29 -0.94
N LYS A 103 -3.73 3.05 -2.00
CA LYS A 103 -4.35 2.74 -3.27
C LYS A 103 -3.91 1.37 -3.79
N LEU A 104 -2.61 1.12 -3.77
CA LEU A 104 -2.08 -0.15 -4.25
C LEU A 104 -2.49 -1.31 -3.33
N ALA A 105 -2.60 -1.05 -2.05
CA ALA A 105 -2.97 -2.10 -1.10
C ALA A 105 -4.47 -2.38 -1.07
N GLY A 106 -5.26 -1.61 -1.80
CA GLY A 106 -6.69 -1.83 -1.83
C GLY A 106 -7.39 -1.37 -0.58
N LEU A 107 -6.84 -0.38 0.11
CA LEU A 107 -7.41 0.13 1.34
C LEU A 107 -8.21 1.40 1.09
N PRO A 108 -9.08 1.77 2.01
CA PRO A 108 -9.80 3.04 1.87
C PRO A 108 -8.85 4.21 1.89
N MET A 109 -9.34 5.35 1.40
CA MET A 109 -8.54 6.56 1.39
C MET A 109 -8.07 6.89 2.80
N PRO A 110 -6.80 7.26 2.98
CA PRO A 110 -6.32 7.58 4.32
C PRO A 110 -6.98 8.84 4.86
N GLN A 111 -6.95 8.95 6.19
CA GLN A 111 -7.49 10.13 6.83
C GLN A 111 -6.67 11.34 6.43
N ALA A 112 -7.31 12.49 6.43
CA ALA A 112 -6.68 13.70 5.94
C ALA A 112 -5.39 14.06 6.67
N ASP A 113 -5.33 13.76 7.93
CA ASP A 113 -4.17 14.13 8.71
C ASP A 113 -3.26 12.96 9.02
N SER A 114 -3.33 11.94 8.25
CA SER A 114 -2.51 10.74 8.48
C SER A 114 -1.05 10.98 8.18
#